data_3002c9279852035bfc58ee6e0573220c
#
_entry.id   3002c9279852035bfc58ee6e0573220c
#
_cell.length_a   1.000
_cell.length_b   1.000
_cell.length_c   1.000
_cell.angle_alpha   90.00
_cell.angle_beta   90.00
_cell.angle_gamma   90.00
#
_symmetry.space_group_name_H-M   'P 1'
#
loop_
_entity.id
_entity.type
_entity.pdbx_description
1 polymer ?
#
loop_
_entity_poly.entity_id
_entity_poly.type
_entity_poly.pdbx_seq_one_letter_code
_entity_poly.pdbx_strand_id
1 'polypeptide(L)'
;ENIIRNNVFAFSEEYQVKRSRPEEHLSFTFEKNIIVFDRGQLLGSIWTGTTANFLNKNNLFWDYSARPVTFTDQKLSLADWQKRGQDLGSTIADPLFVDPAKRDFRLLPGSPALAMGIKSIDVTAMGVLRDDLAWRKLADTFERGAPAVRPPRPEAPALNLRQAFEGRIIDQQRPFPHAMPALSVLRSAPGKPRVSLGDALRLTPAKAAEGKQSLLFQDAPGLPAHYYPMLSFNPHHQTGTSTVSFALYIEPKAIFIHEWRTKGNAYRTGPVIHVQNGRLTGVKGLDVALPVQKWIRFELSAVIGDAVTGRWNLKVTPEGGATQEFKGLPCRHPDMKTLDWVGFISNANEKTEFYLDDLAILT
;
A
#
# COMPACT_ATOMS: atom_id res chain seq x y z
N GLU A 1 18.91 11.55 4.61
CA GLU A 1 18.16 11.77 5.86
C GLU A 1 17.26 13.02 5.72
N ASN A 2 16.01 12.90 6.21
CA ASN A 2 15.11 14.05 6.35
C ASN A 2 15.00 14.42 7.83
N ILE A 3 15.03 15.71 8.16
CA ILE A 3 14.83 16.19 9.53
C ILE A 3 13.48 16.87 9.63
N ILE A 4 12.61 16.35 10.49
CA ILE A 4 11.26 16.85 10.75
C ILE A 4 11.25 17.36 12.19
N ARG A 5 11.25 18.70 12.37
CA ARG A 5 11.34 19.30 13.70
C ARG A 5 10.55 20.59 13.83
N ASN A 6 10.19 20.91 15.09
CA ASN A 6 9.45 22.11 15.48
C ASN A 6 8.12 22.26 14.72
N ASN A 7 7.41 21.15 14.51
CA ASN A 7 6.08 21.17 13.92
C ASN A 7 5.02 20.84 14.98
N VAL A 8 3.80 21.25 14.68
CA VAL A 8 2.60 20.81 15.40
C VAL A 8 1.81 19.89 14.46
N PHE A 9 1.65 18.64 14.87
CA PHE A 9 0.77 17.65 14.21
C PHE A 9 -0.50 17.54 15.06
N ALA A 10 -1.64 17.92 14.49
CA ALA A 10 -2.84 18.07 15.28
C ALA A 10 -4.08 17.46 14.62
N PHE A 11 -4.82 16.65 15.38
CA PHE A 11 -6.19 16.21 15.12
C PHE A 11 -6.36 15.48 13.77
N SER A 12 -5.44 14.58 13.44
CA SER A 12 -5.65 13.63 12.34
C SER A 12 -6.69 12.59 12.74
N GLU A 13 -7.51 12.14 11.79
CA GLU A 13 -8.61 11.24 12.05
C GLU A 13 -8.18 9.79 12.26
N GLU A 14 -7.14 9.34 11.57
CA GLU A 14 -6.71 7.93 11.58
C GLU A 14 -5.39 7.74 12.33
N TYR A 15 -4.32 8.38 11.85
CA TYR A 15 -2.98 8.31 12.44
C TYR A 15 -2.36 9.70 12.50
N GLN A 16 -1.73 10.03 13.62
CA GLN A 16 -1.06 11.32 13.74
C GLN A 16 0.26 11.31 12.97
N VAL A 17 0.99 10.21 13.02
CA VAL A 17 2.22 10.00 12.26
C VAL A 17 2.19 8.64 11.60
N LYS A 18 2.41 8.58 10.28
CA LYS A 18 2.39 7.36 9.51
C LYS A 18 3.71 7.14 8.77
N ARG A 19 4.32 5.98 8.98
CA ARG A 19 5.49 5.53 8.23
C ARG A 19 5.02 4.53 7.16
N SER A 20 5.22 4.84 5.88
CA SER A 20 4.65 4.05 4.79
C SER A 20 5.42 2.76 4.50
N ARG A 21 6.74 2.74 4.73
CA ARG A 21 7.58 1.57 4.53
C ARG A 21 8.87 1.65 5.34
N PRO A 22 9.48 0.53 5.71
CA PRO A 22 10.83 0.49 6.27
C PRO A 22 11.87 0.74 5.16
N GLU A 23 12.95 1.41 5.52
CA GLU A 23 14.14 1.62 4.69
C GLU A 23 15.36 1.06 5.43
N GLU A 24 16.39 0.66 4.69
CA GLU A 24 17.62 0.11 5.28
C GLU A 24 18.54 1.19 5.85
N HIS A 25 18.36 2.44 5.43
CA HIS A 25 19.13 3.59 5.89
C HIS A 25 18.31 4.49 6.83
N LEU A 26 18.96 5.44 7.49
CA LEU A 26 18.28 6.47 8.29
C LEU A 26 17.43 7.37 7.38
N SER A 27 16.14 7.07 7.30
CA SER A 27 15.20 7.77 6.42
C SER A 27 14.85 9.15 6.95
N PHE A 28 14.68 9.28 8.26
CA PHE A 28 14.36 10.56 8.90
C PHE A 28 14.72 10.59 10.38
N THR A 29 14.94 11.82 10.85
CA THR A 29 14.93 12.18 12.28
C THR A 29 13.68 13.03 12.56
N PHE A 30 12.87 12.58 13.51
CA PHE A 30 11.63 13.23 13.95
C PHE A 30 11.82 13.74 15.37
N GLU A 31 12.09 15.06 15.52
CA GLU A 31 12.50 15.60 16.80
C GLU A 31 11.82 16.94 17.13
N LYS A 32 11.63 17.19 18.42
CA LYS A 32 11.08 18.46 18.92
C LYS A 32 9.78 18.85 18.22
N ASN A 33 8.89 17.89 18.01
CA ASN A 33 7.56 18.14 17.48
C ASN A 33 6.53 18.03 18.62
N ILE A 34 5.39 18.67 18.45
CA ILE A 34 4.21 18.51 19.31
C ILE A 34 3.19 17.71 18.53
N ILE A 35 2.70 16.61 19.09
CA ILE A 35 1.71 15.74 18.48
C ILE A 35 0.50 15.68 19.42
N VAL A 36 -0.63 16.24 18.95
CA VAL A 36 -1.87 16.29 19.74
C VAL A 36 -3.04 15.69 18.97
N PHE A 37 -3.91 15.01 19.66
CA PHE A 37 -5.05 14.35 19.04
C PHE A 37 -6.21 14.16 20.04
N ASP A 38 -7.37 13.82 19.54
CA ASP A 38 -8.58 13.48 20.30
C ASP A 38 -9.19 12.17 19.81
N ARG A 39 -8.68 11.63 18.69
CA ARG A 39 -9.13 10.39 18.04
C ARG A 39 -7.99 9.75 17.25
N GLY A 40 -8.25 8.57 16.70
CA GLY A 40 -7.24 7.83 15.93
C GLY A 40 -6.12 7.26 16.80
N GLN A 41 -5.03 6.91 16.19
CA GLN A 41 -3.83 6.36 16.82
C GLN A 41 -2.64 7.30 16.64
N LEU A 42 -1.69 7.25 17.58
CA LEU A 42 -0.48 8.05 17.48
C LEU A 42 0.37 7.62 16.27
N LEU A 43 0.71 6.35 16.18
CA LEU A 43 1.57 5.82 15.12
C LEU A 43 0.82 4.83 14.25
N GLY A 44 0.85 5.06 12.94
CA GLY A 44 0.25 4.18 11.95
C GLY A 44 1.27 3.46 11.07
N SER A 45 0.88 2.25 10.57
CA SER A 45 1.69 1.44 9.68
C SER A 45 2.94 0.81 10.34
N ILE A 46 4.03 0.62 9.61
CA ILE A 46 5.15 -0.23 9.99
C ILE A 46 6.21 0.56 10.75
N TRP A 47 6.30 0.35 12.06
CA TRP A 47 7.31 0.95 12.94
C TRP A 47 8.33 -0.09 13.43
N THR A 48 8.71 -1.03 12.56
CA THR A 48 9.82 -1.97 12.77
C THR A 48 11.15 -1.34 12.38
N GLY A 49 12.24 -1.83 12.96
CA GLY A 49 13.58 -1.33 12.71
C GLY A 49 14.22 -0.73 13.97
N THR A 50 15.39 -0.15 13.78
CA THR A 50 16.21 0.43 14.85
C THR A 50 16.43 1.93 14.62
N THR A 51 17.17 2.57 15.50
CA THR A 51 17.62 3.97 15.34
C THR A 51 18.48 4.20 14.10
N ALA A 52 19.00 3.15 13.48
CA ALA A 52 19.71 3.23 12.21
C ALA A 52 18.74 3.44 11.01
N ASN A 53 17.44 3.15 11.17
CA ASN A 53 16.44 3.27 10.11
C ASN A 53 15.59 4.52 10.25
N PHE A 54 15.26 4.90 11.47
CA PHE A 54 14.56 6.14 11.83
C PHE A 54 14.89 6.52 13.27
N LEU A 55 14.83 7.79 13.58
CA LEU A 55 15.15 8.31 14.89
C LEU A 55 14.08 9.29 15.37
N ASN A 56 13.38 8.94 16.43
CA ASN A 56 12.44 9.82 17.12
C ASN A 56 13.07 10.27 18.44
N LYS A 57 12.98 11.56 18.80
CA LYS A 57 13.51 12.10 20.05
C LYS A 57 12.93 13.44 20.44
N ASN A 58 12.87 13.74 21.74
CA ASN A 58 12.49 15.04 22.28
C ASN A 58 11.13 15.55 21.75
N ASN A 59 10.15 14.68 21.53
CA ASN A 59 8.80 15.03 21.09
C ASN A 59 7.86 15.18 22.28
N LEU A 60 6.79 15.94 22.13
CA LEU A 60 5.73 16.11 23.11
C LEU A 60 4.45 15.52 22.57
N PHE A 61 3.82 14.63 23.32
CA PHE A 61 2.59 13.93 22.95
C PHE A 61 1.46 14.28 23.90
N TRP A 62 0.24 14.46 23.37
CA TRP A 62 -0.94 14.68 24.19
C TRP A 62 -2.21 14.17 23.51
N ASP A 63 -3.05 13.42 24.26
CA ASP A 63 -4.37 13.01 23.81
C ASP A 63 -5.46 13.77 24.61
N TYR A 64 -6.16 14.68 23.97
CA TYR A 64 -7.23 15.45 24.58
C TYR A 64 -8.45 14.63 24.96
N SER A 65 -8.58 13.39 24.51
CA SER A 65 -9.65 12.47 24.91
C SER A 65 -9.36 11.73 26.22
N ALA A 66 -8.23 12.04 26.88
CA ALA A 66 -7.75 11.42 28.10
C ALA A 66 -7.47 9.89 28.01
N ARG A 67 -7.35 9.35 26.81
CA ARG A 67 -6.91 7.97 26.60
C ARG A 67 -5.40 7.87 26.85
N PRO A 68 -4.92 6.71 27.33
CA PRO A 68 -3.48 6.47 27.38
C PRO A 68 -2.83 6.63 26.01
N VAL A 69 -1.78 7.45 25.92
CA VAL A 69 -0.97 7.55 24.72
C VAL A 69 -0.16 6.28 24.57
N THR A 70 -0.36 5.56 23.47
CA THR A 70 0.31 4.30 23.18
C THR A 70 1.02 4.33 21.84
N PHE A 71 2.09 3.54 21.72
CA PHE A 71 2.96 3.49 20.56
C PHE A 71 2.79 2.15 19.84
N THR A 72 2.69 2.21 18.52
CA THR A 72 2.52 1.07 17.61
C THR A 72 1.20 0.30 17.83
N ASP A 73 0.94 -0.68 16.99
CA ASP A 73 -0.15 -1.66 17.12
C ASP A 73 -0.02 -2.55 18.36
N GLN A 74 1.20 -2.67 18.92
CA GLN A 74 1.47 -3.39 20.17
C GLN A 74 1.04 -2.61 21.42
N LYS A 75 0.56 -1.38 21.28
CA LYS A 75 0.11 -0.51 22.37
C LYS A 75 1.18 -0.32 23.48
N LEU A 76 2.43 -0.13 23.05
CA LEU A 76 3.52 0.08 23.98
C LEU A 76 3.35 1.38 24.77
N SER A 77 3.78 1.38 26.05
CA SER A 77 3.96 2.61 26.81
C SER A 77 5.12 3.45 26.22
N LEU A 78 5.19 4.74 26.57
CA LEU A 78 6.35 5.56 26.21
C LEU A 78 7.65 4.96 26.74
N ALA A 79 7.64 4.46 27.98
CA ALA A 79 8.81 3.84 28.58
C ALA A 79 9.28 2.59 27.82
N ASP A 80 8.36 1.73 27.36
CA ASP A 80 8.72 0.55 26.57
C ASP A 80 9.16 0.91 25.16
N TRP A 81 8.61 1.97 24.59
CA TRP A 81 9.06 2.52 23.32
C TRP A 81 10.47 3.11 23.42
N GLN A 82 10.78 3.80 24.52
CA GLN A 82 12.10 4.35 24.82
C GLN A 82 13.16 3.25 25.03
N LYS A 83 12.80 2.09 25.60
CA LYS A 83 13.70 0.93 25.67
C LYS A 83 14.18 0.42 24.31
N ARG A 84 13.44 0.73 23.24
CA ARG A 84 13.84 0.44 21.85
C ARG A 84 14.74 1.52 21.24
N GLY A 85 15.17 2.51 22.03
CA GLY A 85 16.01 3.64 21.59
C GLY A 85 15.23 4.76 20.89
N GLN A 86 13.91 4.68 20.84
CA GLN A 86 13.08 5.70 20.21
C GLN A 86 12.49 6.67 21.24
N ASP A 87 12.23 7.89 20.82
CA ASP A 87 11.63 8.95 21.63
C ASP A 87 12.34 9.22 22.97
N LEU A 88 13.65 9.04 23.01
CA LEU A 88 14.46 9.46 24.15
C LEU A 88 14.30 10.99 24.35
N GLY A 89 14.07 11.40 25.59
CA GLY A 89 13.79 12.79 25.94
C GLY A 89 12.40 13.29 25.54
N SER A 90 11.55 12.42 24.96
CA SER A 90 10.14 12.74 24.70
C SER A 90 9.30 12.57 25.95
N THR A 91 8.18 13.29 26.03
CA THR A 91 7.25 13.25 27.18
C THR A 91 5.80 13.27 26.73
N ILE A 92 4.90 12.84 27.62
CA ILE A 92 3.45 12.94 27.48
C ILE A 92 3.00 14.01 28.47
N ALA A 93 2.59 15.17 27.97
CA ALA A 93 2.09 16.27 28.79
C ALA A 93 1.23 17.22 27.93
N ASP A 94 0.31 17.94 28.56
CA ASP A 94 -0.46 18.99 27.89
C ASP A 94 0.49 20.09 27.38
N PRO A 95 0.51 20.38 26.08
CA PRO A 95 1.33 21.44 25.51
C PRO A 95 0.93 22.85 25.94
N LEU A 96 -0.22 23.00 26.59
CA LEU A 96 -0.77 24.29 27.00
C LEU A 96 -0.92 25.27 25.81
N PHE A 97 -1.66 24.85 24.81
CA PHE A 97 -2.05 25.73 23.72
C PHE A 97 -3.12 26.76 24.16
N VAL A 98 -3.12 27.92 23.53
CA VAL A 98 -4.09 28.99 23.81
C VAL A 98 -5.54 28.55 23.57
N ASP A 99 -5.84 28.01 22.40
CA ASP A 99 -7.16 27.47 22.07
C ASP A 99 -7.06 26.40 20.97
N PRO A 100 -6.71 25.17 21.30
CA PRO A 100 -6.52 24.12 20.30
C PRO A 100 -7.82 23.74 19.58
N ALA A 101 -8.97 23.98 20.18
CA ALA A 101 -10.27 23.74 19.54
C ALA A 101 -10.51 24.69 18.36
N LYS A 102 -10.02 25.92 18.48
CA LYS A 102 -10.04 26.92 17.40
C LYS A 102 -8.77 26.91 16.55
N ARG A 103 -7.92 25.89 16.70
CA ARG A 103 -6.66 25.75 15.98
C ARG A 103 -5.63 26.86 16.32
N ASP A 104 -5.77 27.47 17.49
CA ASP A 104 -4.78 28.38 18.02
C ASP A 104 -3.71 27.61 18.81
N PHE A 105 -2.65 27.24 18.12
CA PHE A 105 -1.54 26.47 18.65
C PHE A 105 -0.40 27.32 19.23
N ARG A 106 -0.64 28.56 19.56
CA ARG A 106 0.32 29.37 20.32
C ARG A 106 0.50 28.77 21.71
N LEU A 107 1.72 28.69 22.16
CA LEU A 107 2.05 28.11 23.47
C LEU A 107 1.88 29.16 24.57
N LEU A 108 1.19 28.80 25.64
CA LEU A 108 1.09 29.62 26.85
C LEU A 108 2.43 29.61 27.62
N PRO A 109 2.74 30.66 28.39
CA PRO A 109 3.82 30.63 29.35
C PRO A 109 3.72 29.40 30.28
N GLY A 110 4.85 28.73 30.53
CA GLY A 110 4.86 27.49 31.32
C GLY A 110 4.63 26.20 30.54
N SER A 111 4.40 26.28 29.23
CA SER A 111 4.28 25.10 28.37
C SER A 111 5.50 24.20 28.50
N PRO A 112 5.31 22.87 28.73
CA PRO A 112 6.41 21.92 28.73
C PRO A 112 7.17 21.86 27.41
N ALA A 113 6.52 22.18 26.29
CA ALA A 113 7.16 22.28 24.99
C ALA A 113 8.31 23.31 24.97
N LEU A 114 8.10 24.47 25.60
CA LEU A 114 9.14 25.52 25.70
C LEU A 114 10.33 25.04 26.52
N ALA A 115 10.07 24.34 27.64
CA ALA A 115 11.13 23.76 28.47
C ALA A 115 11.95 22.69 27.74
N MET A 116 11.33 21.96 26.79
CA MET A 116 11.99 20.99 25.91
C MET A 116 12.75 21.64 24.75
N GLY A 117 12.73 22.99 24.64
CA GLY A 117 13.37 23.74 23.55
C GLY A 117 12.63 23.59 22.21
N ILE A 118 11.34 23.28 22.25
CA ILE A 118 10.45 23.38 21.09
C ILE A 118 10.08 24.85 20.92
N LYS A 119 10.26 25.37 19.72
CA LYS A 119 10.01 26.79 19.46
C LYS A 119 8.53 27.04 19.20
N SER A 120 8.00 28.13 19.76
CA SER A 120 6.70 28.65 19.35
C SER A 120 6.72 29.01 17.87
N ILE A 121 5.64 28.69 17.17
CA ILE A 121 5.49 29.04 15.75
C ILE A 121 4.78 30.41 15.69
N ASP A 122 5.47 31.42 15.19
CA ASP A 122 4.86 32.73 14.91
C ASP A 122 4.11 32.65 13.57
N VAL A 123 2.80 32.67 13.66
CA VAL A 123 1.93 32.65 12.47
C VAL A 123 1.52 34.03 11.99
N THR A 124 1.92 35.09 12.70
CA THR A 124 1.49 36.48 12.40
C THR A 124 2.05 36.98 11.07
N ALA A 125 3.22 36.47 10.68
CA ALA A 125 3.86 36.78 9.41
C ALA A 125 3.60 35.72 8.31
N MET A 126 2.79 34.72 8.58
CA MET A 126 2.46 33.67 7.62
C MET A 126 1.25 34.09 6.78
N GLY A 127 1.25 33.66 5.52
CA GLY A 127 0.14 33.91 4.59
C GLY A 127 0.58 34.71 3.37
N VAL A 128 -0.34 35.49 2.83
CA VAL A 128 -0.08 36.33 1.65
C VAL A 128 0.83 37.48 2.03
N LEU A 129 2.15 37.35 1.73
CA LEU A 129 3.18 38.33 2.06
C LEU A 129 3.33 39.47 1.02
N ARG A 130 2.51 39.50 -0.01
CA ARG A 130 2.56 40.57 -1.02
C ARG A 130 1.90 41.82 -0.50
N ASP A 131 2.43 42.97 -0.89
CA ASP A 131 1.87 44.30 -0.64
C ASP A 131 0.51 44.52 -1.36
N ASP A 132 -0.02 43.47 -1.98
CA ASP A 132 -1.34 43.47 -2.60
C ASP A 132 -2.43 43.42 -1.53
N LEU A 133 -2.85 44.63 -1.12
CA LEU A 133 -3.90 44.86 -0.14
C LEU A 133 -5.22 44.17 -0.49
N ALA A 134 -5.51 43.92 -1.77
CA ALA A 134 -6.73 43.26 -2.20
C ALA A 134 -6.75 41.77 -1.80
N TRP A 135 -5.65 41.06 -1.98
CA TRP A 135 -5.51 39.65 -1.55
C TRP A 135 -5.49 39.51 -0.03
N ARG A 136 -4.84 40.47 0.64
CA ARG A 136 -4.80 40.49 2.12
C ARG A 136 -6.20 40.72 2.68
N LYS A 137 -6.94 41.67 2.15
CA LYS A 137 -8.31 41.95 2.53
C LYS A 137 -9.26 40.79 2.24
N LEU A 138 -9.06 40.09 1.11
CA LEU A 138 -9.80 38.88 0.78
C LEU A 138 -9.52 37.74 1.77
N ALA A 139 -8.25 37.54 2.16
CA ALA A 139 -7.86 36.53 3.15
C ALA A 139 -8.44 36.83 4.54
N ASP A 140 -8.49 38.11 4.92
CA ASP A 140 -9.00 38.57 6.22
C ASP A 140 -10.55 38.53 6.29
N THR A 141 -11.20 38.71 5.14
CA THR A 141 -12.67 38.71 5.03
C THR A 141 -13.25 37.36 4.58
N PHE A 142 -12.41 36.41 4.23
CA PHE A 142 -12.86 35.07 3.82
C PHE A 142 -13.44 34.34 5.01
N GLU A 143 -14.78 34.21 5.03
CA GLU A 143 -15.46 33.35 5.98
C GLU A 143 -15.02 31.91 5.72
N ARG A 144 -14.14 31.40 6.56
CA ARG A 144 -13.87 29.97 6.60
C ARG A 144 -15.12 29.29 7.11
N GLY A 145 -15.93 28.77 6.20
CA GLY A 145 -17.01 27.84 6.55
C GLY A 145 -16.48 26.74 7.47
N ALA A 146 -17.34 26.15 8.27
CA ALA A 146 -16.98 24.94 9.01
C ALA A 146 -16.20 24.00 8.07
N PRO A 147 -15.13 23.33 8.54
CA PRO A 147 -14.39 22.39 7.72
C PRO A 147 -15.40 21.49 7.02
N ALA A 148 -15.43 21.52 5.69
CA ALA A 148 -16.33 20.66 4.95
C ALA A 148 -16.04 19.24 5.43
N VAL A 149 -16.97 18.65 6.15
CA VAL A 149 -16.96 17.22 6.40
C VAL A 149 -16.97 16.62 5.01
N ARG A 150 -15.83 16.13 4.57
CA ARG A 150 -15.79 15.41 3.30
C ARG A 150 -16.79 14.28 3.45
N PRO A 151 -17.82 14.24 2.61
CA PRO A 151 -18.68 13.07 2.62
C PRO A 151 -17.78 11.85 2.47
N PRO A 152 -18.06 10.75 3.16
CA PRO A 152 -17.31 9.53 2.98
C PRO A 152 -17.20 9.30 1.47
N ARG A 153 -15.97 9.06 1.01
CA ARG A 153 -15.74 8.80 -0.43
C ARG A 153 -16.67 7.65 -0.81
N PRO A 154 -17.56 7.83 -1.81
CA PRO A 154 -18.43 6.72 -2.21
C PRO A 154 -17.57 5.49 -2.44
N GLU A 155 -17.99 4.37 -1.91
CA GLU A 155 -17.31 3.11 -2.13
C GLU A 155 -17.21 2.87 -3.63
N ALA A 156 -16.03 2.52 -4.10
CA ALA A 156 -15.85 2.22 -5.51
C ALA A 156 -16.69 0.98 -5.85
N PRO A 157 -17.40 0.98 -6.99
CA PRO A 157 -18.21 -0.16 -7.39
C PRO A 157 -17.32 -1.40 -7.56
N ALA A 158 -17.90 -2.56 -7.31
CA ALA A 158 -17.23 -3.83 -7.54
C ALA A 158 -16.83 -3.97 -9.01
N LEU A 159 -15.58 -4.32 -9.26
CA LEU A 159 -15.04 -4.52 -10.59
C LEU A 159 -15.38 -5.94 -11.08
N ASN A 160 -16.18 -6.02 -12.14
CA ASN A 160 -16.34 -7.23 -12.92
C ASN A 160 -15.63 -7.05 -14.26
N LEU A 161 -14.54 -7.77 -14.47
CA LEU A 161 -13.65 -7.61 -15.61
C LEU A 161 -13.53 -8.91 -16.39
N ARG A 162 -13.56 -8.80 -17.74
CA ARG A 162 -13.06 -9.83 -18.66
C ARG A 162 -12.09 -9.17 -19.63
N GLN A 163 -10.91 -9.76 -19.78
CA GLN A 163 -9.83 -9.19 -20.58
C GLN A 163 -9.12 -10.28 -21.37
N ALA A 164 -9.34 -10.27 -22.68
CA ALA A 164 -8.70 -11.18 -23.62
C ALA A 164 -7.39 -10.63 -24.21
N PHE A 165 -6.95 -9.46 -23.73
CA PHE A 165 -5.73 -8.80 -24.20
C PHE A 165 -5.67 -8.54 -25.73
N GLU A 166 -6.81 -8.58 -26.41
CA GLU A 166 -6.94 -8.24 -27.82
C GLU A 166 -7.10 -6.71 -27.99
N GLY A 167 -6.25 -6.10 -28.80
CA GLY A 167 -6.29 -4.67 -29.07
C GLY A 167 -5.13 -3.89 -28.43
N ARG A 168 -5.13 -2.56 -28.58
CA ARG A 168 -4.08 -1.68 -28.05
C ARG A 168 -4.27 -1.42 -26.56
N ILE A 169 -3.63 -2.19 -25.69
CA ILE A 169 -3.62 -1.91 -24.24
C ILE A 169 -2.70 -0.74 -23.87
N ILE A 170 -1.70 -0.45 -24.67
CA ILE A 170 -0.61 0.47 -24.33
C ILE A 170 -0.78 1.83 -25.01
N ASP A 171 -1.94 2.15 -25.49
CA ASP A 171 -2.20 3.54 -25.86
C ASP A 171 -2.57 4.30 -24.57
N GLN A 172 -1.73 5.20 -24.20
CA GLN A 172 -1.58 6.16 -23.12
C GLN A 172 -2.84 6.65 -22.37
N GLN A 173 -4.02 6.16 -22.67
CA GLN A 173 -5.30 6.55 -22.10
C GLN A 173 -5.92 5.48 -21.21
N ARG A 174 -5.17 4.97 -20.20
CA ARG A 174 -5.70 4.15 -19.10
C ARG A 174 -6.60 2.99 -19.57
N PRO A 175 -6.08 1.92 -20.12
CA PRO A 175 -6.89 0.78 -20.58
C PRO A 175 -7.59 0.03 -19.44
N PHE A 176 -7.16 0.25 -18.20
CA PHE A 176 -7.73 -0.36 -17.01
C PHE A 176 -8.06 0.71 -15.99
N PRO A 177 -9.33 1.07 -15.77
CA PRO A 177 -9.71 2.15 -14.85
C PRO A 177 -9.23 1.93 -13.40
N HIS A 178 -8.80 0.74 -13.04
CA HIS A 178 -8.32 0.40 -11.71
C HIS A 178 -7.00 -0.39 -11.69
N ALA A 179 -6.36 -0.59 -12.84
CA ALA A 179 -5.04 -1.21 -12.89
C ALA A 179 -3.97 -0.17 -12.55
N MET A 180 -3.04 -0.52 -11.67
CA MET A 180 -1.78 0.19 -11.59
C MET A 180 -0.87 -0.38 -12.67
N PRO A 181 -0.65 0.32 -13.80
CA PRO A 181 0.25 -0.19 -14.82
C PRO A 181 1.67 -0.20 -14.22
N ALA A 182 2.35 -1.33 -14.31
CA ALA A 182 3.75 -1.46 -13.94
C ALA A 182 4.66 -0.48 -14.71
N LEU A 183 4.17 0.10 -15.79
CA LEU A 183 4.81 1.18 -16.55
C LEU A 183 5.14 2.45 -15.74
N SER A 184 4.43 2.73 -14.66
CA SER A 184 4.79 3.84 -13.76
C SER A 184 6.09 3.59 -12.99
N VAL A 185 6.56 2.36 -12.98
CA VAL A 185 7.69 1.87 -12.22
C VAL A 185 9.01 2.02 -12.94
N LEU A 186 8.99 2.11 -14.26
CA LEU A 186 10.20 2.31 -15.08
C LEU A 186 10.75 3.74 -15.03
N ARG A 187 10.23 4.60 -14.17
CA ARG A 187 10.87 5.87 -13.86
C ARG A 187 12.10 5.62 -13.00
N SER A 188 13.26 5.74 -13.62
CA SER A 188 14.55 5.70 -12.96
C SER A 188 14.53 6.62 -11.72
N ALA A 189 15.06 6.13 -10.60
CA ALA A 189 15.28 6.97 -9.43
C ALA A 189 16.16 8.17 -9.81
N PRO A 190 15.92 9.36 -9.27
CA PRO A 190 16.74 10.54 -9.54
C PRO A 190 18.24 10.23 -9.34
N GLY A 191 19.06 10.56 -10.33
CA GLY A 191 20.53 10.41 -10.26
C GLY A 191 21.12 9.07 -10.70
N LYS A 192 20.28 8.07 -11.09
CA LYS A 192 20.79 6.85 -11.73
C LYS A 192 20.67 6.92 -13.25
N PRO A 193 21.61 6.34 -14.00
CA PRO A 193 21.52 6.32 -15.45
C PRO A 193 20.20 5.66 -15.86
N ARG A 194 19.55 6.21 -16.87
CA ARG A 194 18.37 5.58 -17.49
C ARG A 194 18.81 4.25 -18.09
N VAL A 195 18.60 3.18 -17.38
CA VAL A 195 18.67 1.86 -17.97
C VAL A 195 17.36 1.69 -18.72
N SER A 196 17.42 1.53 -20.04
CA SER A 196 16.29 1.05 -20.82
C SER A 196 16.08 -0.41 -20.42
N LEU A 197 15.17 -0.64 -19.46
CA LEU A 197 14.89 -1.98 -18.96
C LEU A 197 14.06 -2.81 -19.95
N GLY A 198 13.83 -2.30 -21.16
CA GLY A 198 12.87 -2.85 -22.09
C GLY A 198 11.43 -2.68 -21.59
N ASP A 199 10.46 -2.98 -22.43
CA ASP A 199 9.05 -2.97 -22.06
C ASP A 199 8.77 -4.18 -21.16
N ALA A 200 8.78 -3.98 -19.85
CA ALA A 200 8.58 -5.05 -18.87
C ALA A 200 7.17 -5.68 -18.95
N LEU A 201 6.18 -4.93 -19.46
CA LEU A 201 4.84 -5.41 -19.79
C LEU A 201 4.45 -4.92 -21.20
N ARG A 202 4.05 -5.85 -22.06
CA ARG A 202 3.59 -5.50 -23.41
C ARG A 202 2.63 -6.54 -23.99
N LEU A 203 1.74 -6.11 -24.86
CA LEU A 203 1.00 -7.02 -25.73
C LEU A 203 1.94 -7.63 -26.78
N THR A 204 1.70 -8.90 -27.05
CA THR A 204 2.50 -9.61 -28.04
C THR A 204 1.67 -10.69 -28.77
N PRO A 205 1.85 -10.85 -30.09
CA PRO A 205 1.29 -11.96 -30.82
C PRO A 205 2.17 -13.21 -30.78
N ALA A 206 3.29 -13.20 -30.04
CA ALA A 206 4.21 -14.33 -29.99
C ALA A 206 3.58 -15.59 -29.40
N LYS A 207 2.65 -15.43 -28.47
CA LYS A 207 1.87 -16.49 -27.86
C LYS A 207 0.47 -15.96 -27.51
N ALA A 208 -0.57 -16.79 -27.67
CA ALA A 208 -1.92 -16.51 -27.24
C ALA A 208 -2.59 -17.81 -26.77
N ALA A 209 -3.33 -17.77 -25.68
CA ALA A 209 -4.19 -18.88 -25.27
C ALA A 209 -5.49 -18.87 -26.03
N GLU A 210 -6.05 -17.68 -26.25
CA GLU A 210 -7.21 -17.41 -27.09
C GLU A 210 -6.91 -16.18 -27.95
N GLY A 211 -7.62 -16.04 -29.07
CA GLY A 211 -7.44 -14.88 -29.95
C GLY A 211 -6.09 -14.83 -30.65
N LYS A 212 -5.44 -13.64 -30.64
CA LYS A 212 -4.21 -13.37 -31.43
C LYS A 212 -3.06 -12.85 -30.60
N GLN A 213 -3.28 -12.41 -29.38
CA GLN A 213 -2.31 -11.74 -28.54
C GLN A 213 -2.48 -12.15 -27.08
N SER A 214 -1.43 -11.96 -26.31
CA SER A 214 -1.47 -12.06 -24.85
C SER A 214 -0.59 -10.96 -24.22
N LEU A 215 -0.60 -10.85 -22.91
CA LEU A 215 0.23 -9.94 -22.16
C LEU A 215 1.53 -10.63 -21.73
N LEU A 216 2.66 -10.17 -22.29
CA LEU A 216 3.99 -10.59 -21.90
C LEU A 216 4.46 -9.86 -20.64
N PHE A 217 4.94 -10.62 -19.66
CA PHE A 217 5.74 -10.15 -18.53
C PHE A 217 7.20 -10.52 -18.79
N GLN A 218 8.05 -9.53 -18.90
CA GLN A 218 9.50 -9.72 -19.12
C GLN A 218 10.26 -9.24 -17.88
N ASP A 219 10.83 -10.18 -17.14
CA ASP A 219 11.68 -9.90 -15.99
C ASP A 219 13.12 -9.63 -16.44
N ALA A 220 13.86 -8.86 -15.66
CA ALA A 220 15.24 -8.52 -15.94
C ALA A 220 15.99 -8.19 -14.64
N PRO A 221 17.30 -8.39 -14.57
CA PRO A 221 18.10 -7.93 -13.44
C PRO A 221 18.09 -6.40 -13.36
N GLY A 222 18.10 -5.87 -12.14
CA GLY A 222 18.20 -4.42 -11.89
C GLY A 222 16.88 -3.66 -12.02
N LEU A 223 15.73 -4.32 -12.05
CA LEU A 223 14.43 -3.68 -11.87
C LEU A 223 14.37 -2.99 -10.49
N PRO A 224 13.59 -1.91 -10.32
CA PRO A 224 13.52 -1.14 -9.07
C PRO A 224 13.11 -1.93 -7.84
N ALA A 225 12.40 -3.04 -8.02
CA ALA A 225 12.05 -3.96 -6.96
C ALA A 225 11.96 -5.40 -7.50
N HIS A 226 12.25 -6.36 -6.64
CA HIS A 226 12.26 -7.79 -6.97
C HIS A 226 10.87 -8.34 -7.36
N TYR A 227 9.80 -7.61 -7.11
CA TYR A 227 8.42 -7.97 -7.46
C TYR A 227 7.93 -7.29 -8.75
N TYR A 228 8.85 -6.87 -9.60
CA TYR A 228 8.54 -6.30 -10.92
C TYR A 228 9.06 -7.19 -12.05
N PRO A 229 8.36 -7.19 -13.20
CA PRO A 229 7.13 -6.47 -13.51
C PRO A 229 5.90 -6.99 -12.77
N MET A 230 4.92 -6.11 -12.53
CA MET A 230 3.69 -6.42 -11.82
C MET A 230 2.48 -5.76 -12.48
N LEU A 231 1.40 -6.52 -12.66
CA LEU A 231 0.07 -6.01 -12.99
C LEU A 231 -0.86 -6.23 -11.80
N SER A 232 -1.66 -5.23 -11.46
CA SER A 232 -2.64 -5.39 -10.39
C SER A 232 -3.96 -4.67 -10.69
N PHE A 233 -5.01 -5.15 -10.05
CA PHE A 233 -6.37 -4.62 -10.12
C PHE A 233 -6.89 -4.37 -8.71
N ASN A 234 -7.84 -3.45 -8.58
CA ASN A 234 -8.57 -3.18 -7.34
C ASN A 234 -10.04 -3.59 -7.52
N PRO A 235 -10.41 -4.84 -7.20
CA PRO A 235 -11.75 -5.35 -7.45
C PRO A 235 -12.84 -4.72 -6.60
N HIS A 236 -12.53 -4.31 -5.37
CA HIS A 236 -13.51 -3.79 -4.40
C HIS A 236 -14.69 -4.74 -4.16
N HIS A 237 -14.43 -6.05 -4.12
CA HIS A 237 -15.46 -7.02 -3.79
C HIS A 237 -15.66 -7.05 -2.28
N GLN A 238 -16.90 -6.84 -1.83
CA GLN A 238 -17.25 -6.74 -0.40
C GLN A 238 -18.04 -7.96 0.11
N THR A 239 -18.73 -8.65 -0.78
CA THR A 239 -19.60 -9.79 -0.44
C THR A 239 -19.65 -10.78 -1.59
N GLY A 240 -20.19 -11.99 -1.34
CA GLY A 240 -20.41 -12.99 -2.37
C GLY A 240 -19.21 -13.92 -2.60
N THR A 241 -19.15 -14.52 -3.76
CA THR A 241 -18.03 -15.39 -4.15
C THR A 241 -17.23 -14.70 -5.24
N SER A 242 -16.02 -14.26 -4.89
CA SER A 242 -15.08 -13.72 -5.87
C SER A 242 -14.40 -14.86 -6.62
N THR A 243 -14.27 -14.67 -7.94
CA THR A 243 -13.57 -15.60 -8.83
C THR A 243 -12.54 -14.84 -9.66
N VAL A 244 -11.33 -15.36 -9.74
CA VAL A 244 -10.30 -14.90 -10.67
C VAL A 244 -9.86 -16.08 -11.52
N SER A 245 -9.99 -15.96 -12.84
CA SER A 245 -9.50 -16.94 -13.78
C SER A 245 -8.57 -16.31 -14.82
N PHE A 246 -7.59 -17.08 -15.28
CA PHE A 246 -6.64 -16.64 -16.29
C PHE A 246 -5.91 -17.82 -16.92
N ALA A 247 -5.36 -17.64 -18.09
CA ALA A 247 -4.41 -18.53 -18.72
C ALA A 247 -2.99 -18.02 -18.49
N LEU A 248 -2.07 -18.91 -18.12
CA LEU A 248 -0.65 -18.64 -17.89
C LEU A 248 0.21 -19.54 -18.78
N TYR A 249 1.14 -18.96 -19.50
CA TYR A 249 2.23 -19.67 -20.17
C TYR A 249 3.54 -19.25 -19.54
N ILE A 250 4.28 -20.18 -18.95
CA ILE A 250 5.48 -19.88 -18.20
C ILE A 250 6.73 -20.50 -18.86
N GLU A 251 7.75 -19.66 -19.09
CA GLU A 251 9.04 -20.12 -19.57
C GLU A 251 9.89 -20.68 -18.41
N PRO A 252 10.88 -21.55 -18.70
CA PRO A 252 11.81 -22.04 -17.69
C PRO A 252 12.46 -20.88 -16.90
N LYS A 253 12.70 -21.10 -15.59
CA LYS A 253 13.27 -20.13 -14.64
C LYS A 253 12.34 -18.95 -14.27
N ALA A 254 11.26 -18.69 -15.00
CA ALA A 254 10.32 -17.67 -14.60
C ALA A 254 9.69 -18.03 -13.25
N ILE A 255 9.48 -16.98 -12.44
CA ILE A 255 8.78 -17.07 -11.17
C ILE A 255 7.53 -16.23 -11.25
N PHE A 256 6.39 -16.90 -11.21
CA PHE A 256 5.08 -16.25 -11.21
C PHE A 256 4.45 -16.33 -9.83
N ILE A 257 3.95 -15.18 -9.36
CA ILE A 257 3.18 -15.08 -8.10
C ILE A 257 1.85 -14.43 -8.42
N HIS A 258 0.78 -15.04 -7.95
CA HIS A 258 -0.55 -14.45 -7.96
C HIS A 258 -1.11 -14.46 -6.55
N GLU A 259 -1.64 -13.34 -6.09
CA GLU A 259 -2.20 -13.22 -4.75
C GLU A 259 -3.34 -12.21 -4.67
N TRP A 260 -4.22 -12.46 -3.70
CA TRP A 260 -5.34 -11.62 -3.35
C TRP A 260 -5.07 -10.93 -2.02
N ARG A 261 -5.45 -9.65 -1.92
CA ARG A 261 -5.23 -8.87 -0.69
C ARG A 261 -6.47 -8.06 -0.32
N THR A 262 -6.68 -7.87 0.99
CA THR A 262 -7.62 -6.89 1.52
C THR A 262 -6.91 -5.56 1.81
N LYS A 263 -7.65 -4.45 1.75
CA LYS A 263 -7.19 -3.15 2.23
C LYS A 263 -7.30 -3.10 3.75
N GLY A 264 -6.31 -2.52 4.42
CA GLY A 264 -6.32 -2.34 5.87
C GLY A 264 -4.92 -2.00 6.38
N ASN A 265 -4.79 -1.82 7.69
CA ASN A 265 -3.56 -1.45 8.37
C ASN A 265 -2.46 -2.53 8.32
N ALA A 266 -2.83 -3.74 7.97
CA ALA A 266 -1.91 -4.82 7.66
C ALA A 266 -2.31 -5.46 6.34
N TYR A 267 -1.33 -5.76 5.49
CA TYR A 267 -1.56 -6.58 4.30
C TYR A 267 -2.08 -7.95 4.72
N ARG A 268 -3.36 -8.22 4.46
CA ARG A 268 -3.94 -9.54 4.65
C ARG A 268 -4.05 -10.21 3.30
N THR A 269 -3.29 -11.27 3.12
CA THR A 269 -3.24 -12.03 1.89
C THR A 269 -4.14 -13.27 2.04
N GLY A 270 -5.06 -13.46 1.13
CA GLY A 270 -5.93 -14.63 1.07
C GLY A 270 -5.37 -15.76 0.20
N PRO A 271 -6.01 -16.05 -0.93
CA PRO A 271 -5.49 -16.96 -1.94
C PRO A 271 -4.13 -16.52 -2.46
N VAL A 272 -3.20 -17.46 -2.51
CA VAL A 272 -1.83 -17.25 -3.05
C VAL A 272 -1.40 -18.49 -3.82
N ILE A 273 -0.89 -18.29 -5.02
CA ILE A 273 -0.19 -19.31 -5.80
C ILE A 273 1.17 -18.80 -6.26
N HIS A 274 2.14 -19.69 -6.26
CA HIS A 274 3.47 -19.50 -6.82
C HIS A 274 3.72 -20.57 -7.87
N VAL A 275 4.20 -20.18 -9.04
CA VAL A 275 4.65 -21.13 -10.08
C VAL A 275 6.10 -20.88 -10.35
N GLN A 276 6.93 -21.89 -10.12
CA GLN A 276 8.39 -21.84 -10.33
C GLN A 276 8.91 -23.23 -10.66
N ASN A 277 9.82 -23.33 -11.65
CA ASN A 277 10.46 -24.58 -12.03
C ASN A 277 9.48 -25.75 -12.29
N GLY A 278 8.35 -25.46 -12.95
CA GLY A 278 7.32 -26.47 -13.23
C GLY A 278 6.58 -26.97 -11.98
N ARG A 279 6.57 -26.19 -10.88
CA ARG A 279 5.82 -26.53 -9.66
C ARG A 279 4.89 -25.39 -9.26
N LEU A 280 3.68 -25.77 -8.87
CA LEU A 280 2.67 -24.89 -8.30
C LEU A 280 2.64 -25.11 -6.78
N THR A 281 2.88 -24.04 -6.05
CA THR A 281 2.89 -23.98 -4.58
C THR A 281 2.18 -22.72 -4.10
N GLY A 282 2.30 -22.33 -2.84
CA GLY A 282 1.81 -21.04 -2.32
C GLY A 282 1.22 -21.14 -0.91
N VAL A 283 0.47 -22.23 -0.65
CA VAL A 283 -0.14 -22.49 0.66
C VAL A 283 0.05 -23.94 1.05
N LYS A 284 -0.15 -24.25 2.34
CA LYS A 284 -0.05 -25.63 2.85
C LYS A 284 -1.05 -26.54 2.11
N GLY A 285 -0.56 -27.65 1.62
CA GLY A 285 -1.38 -28.65 0.89
C GLY A 285 -1.46 -28.41 -0.62
N LEU A 286 -0.79 -27.39 -1.15
CA LEU A 286 -0.68 -27.15 -2.58
C LEU A 286 0.78 -27.37 -3.02
N ASP A 287 1.02 -28.46 -3.71
CA ASP A 287 2.32 -28.79 -4.30
C ASP A 287 2.09 -29.71 -5.51
N VAL A 288 2.08 -29.13 -6.72
CA VAL A 288 1.64 -29.80 -7.96
C VAL A 288 2.69 -29.59 -9.05
N ALA A 289 3.01 -30.66 -9.75
CA ALA A 289 3.82 -30.56 -10.96
C ALA A 289 3.01 -29.95 -12.11
N LEU A 290 3.56 -28.97 -12.77
CA LEU A 290 2.97 -28.31 -13.94
C LEU A 290 3.87 -28.46 -15.16
N PRO A 291 3.28 -28.59 -16.37
CA PRO A 291 4.08 -28.50 -17.58
C PRO A 291 4.66 -27.07 -17.72
N VAL A 292 5.88 -26.97 -18.19
CA VAL A 292 6.48 -25.71 -18.65
C VAL A 292 6.25 -25.56 -20.16
N GLN A 293 6.25 -24.32 -20.65
CA GLN A 293 6.08 -24.00 -22.07
C GLN A 293 4.76 -24.55 -22.67
N LYS A 294 3.70 -24.57 -21.84
CA LYS A 294 2.32 -24.84 -22.23
C LYS A 294 1.39 -23.87 -21.55
N TRP A 295 0.26 -23.61 -22.16
CA TRP A 295 -0.81 -22.86 -21.52
C TRP A 295 -1.42 -23.67 -20.38
N ILE A 296 -1.68 -23.00 -19.27
CA ILE A 296 -2.31 -23.56 -18.08
C ILE A 296 -3.40 -22.61 -17.65
N ARG A 297 -4.64 -23.07 -17.59
CA ARG A 297 -5.76 -22.28 -17.08
C ARG A 297 -5.89 -22.46 -15.58
N PHE A 298 -5.99 -21.35 -14.88
CA PHE A 298 -6.24 -21.26 -13.45
C PHE A 298 -7.61 -20.65 -13.20
N GLU A 299 -8.33 -21.17 -12.21
CA GLU A 299 -9.55 -20.58 -11.66
C GLU A 299 -9.48 -20.65 -10.14
N LEU A 300 -9.44 -19.48 -9.48
CA LEU A 300 -9.44 -19.35 -8.03
C LEU A 300 -10.79 -18.80 -7.60
N SER A 301 -11.39 -19.34 -6.53
CA SER A 301 -12.63 -18.83 -5.95
C SER A 301 -12.58 -18.82 -4.43
N ALA A 302 -13.11 -17.74 -3.82
CA ALA A 302 -13.22 -17.60 -2.37
C ALA A 302 -14.48 -16.81 -2.00
N VAL A 303 -15.09 -17.17 -0.88
CA VAL A 303 -16.20 -16.42 -0.29
C VAL A 303 -15.68 -15.20 0.41
N ILE A 304 -16.28 -14.04 0.14
CA ILE A 304 -15.92 -12.71 0.66
C ILE A 304 -17.08 -12.18 1.52
N GLY A 305 -16.79 -11.28 2.43
CA GLY A 305 -17.76 -10.67 3.34
C GLY A 305 -17.83 -11.39 4.68
N ASP A 306 -18.97 -11.25 5.34
CA ASP A 306 -19.16 -11.82 6.68
C ASP A 306 -19.24 -13.36 6.67
N ALA A 307 -19.57 -13.96 5.52
CA ALA A 307 -19.58 -15.42 5.33
C ALA A 307 -18.19 -15.99 5.00
N VAL A 308 -17.11 -15.21 5.13
CA VAL A 308 -15.74 -15.67 4.86
C VAL A 308 -15.40 -16.92 5.67
N THR A 309 -14.86 -17.93 4.98
CA THR A 309 -14.51 -19.23 5.59
C THR A 309 -13.01 -19.37 5.88
N GLY A 310 -12.19 -18.40 5.44
CA GLY A 310 -10.74 -18.52 5.44
C GLY A 310 -10.21 -19.60 4.48
N ARG A 311 -11.06 -20.07 3.57
CA ARG A 311 -10.79 -21.13 2.61
C ARG A 311 -11.07 -20.66 1.19
N TRP A 312 -10.38 -21.27 0.23
CA TRP A 312 -10.55 -21.00 -1.19
C TRP A 312 -10.41 -22.28 -2.02
N ASN A 313 -10.86 -22.24 -3.26
CA ASN A 313 -10.78 -23.35 -4.17
C ASN A 313 -9.93 -22.97 -5.38
N LEU A 314 -9.30 -23.97 -5.98
CA LEU A 314 -8.46 -23.82 -7.16
C LEU A 314 -8.79 -24.91 -8.17
N LYS A 315 -8.93 -24.53 -9.44
CA LYS A 315 -8.88 -25.44 -10.57
C LYS A 315 -7.66 -25.12 -11.41
N VAL A 316 -6.99 -26.15 -11.88
CA VAL A 316 -5.81 -26.06 -12.74
C VAL A 316 -6.01 -26.98 -13.93
N THR A 317 -6.00 -26.43 -15.12
CA THR A 317 -6.21 -27.20 -16.37
C THR A 317 -5.04 -26.94 -17.32
N PRO A 318 -4.06 -27.83 -17.42
CA PRO A 318 -3.05 -27.76 -18.45
C PRO A 318 -3.63 -27.94 -19.86
N GLU A 319 -3.04 -27.32 -20.83
CA GLU A 319 -3.39 -27.50 -22.24
C GLU A 319 -3.30 -28.97 -22.65
N GLY A 320 -4.41 -29.51 -23.17
CA GLY A 320 -4.55 -30.92 -23.52
C GLY A 320 -4.58 -31.88 -22.35
N GLY A 321 -4.62 -31.40 -21.11
CA GLY A 321 -4.64 -32.17 -19.88
C GLY A 321 -5.98 -32.17 -19.14
N ALA A 322 -6.12 -33.03 -18.14
CA ALA A 322 -7.27 -33.05 -17.27
C ALA A 322 -7.24 -31.92 -16.23
N THR A 323 -8.41 -31.41 -15.87
CA THR A 323 -8.56 -30.43 -14.78
C THR A 323 -8.28 -31.10 -13.43
N GLN A 324 -7.43 -30.49 -12.64
CA GLN A 324 -7.24 -30.83 -11.24
C GLN A 324 -7.97 -29.82 -10.36
N GLU A 325 -8.70 -30.31 -9.37
CA GLU A 325 -9.45 -29.46 -8.43
C GLU A 325 -8.91 -29.61 -7.01
N PHE A 326 -8.67 -28.48 -6.36
CA PHE A 326 -8.25 -28.38 -4.96
C PHE A 326 -9.29 -27.56 -4.21
N LYS A 327 -9.97 -28.19 -3.24
CA LYS A 327 -11.05 -27.57 -2.47
C LYS A 327 -10.60 -27.26 -1.05
N GLY A 328 -11.05 -26.13 -0.52
CA GLY A 328 -10.82 -25.76 0.87
C GLY A 328 -9.36 -25.49 1.22
N LEU A 329 -8.54 -25.02 0.30
CA LEU A 329 -7.18 -24.57 0.57
C LEU A 329 -7.19 -23.42 1.60
N PRO A 330 -6.24 -23.36 2.53
CA PRO A 330 -6.22 -22.29 3.53
C PRO A 330 -5.83 -20.95 2.91
N CYS A 331 -6.53 -19.87 3.27
CA CYS A 331 -6.03 -18.52 3.04
C CYS A 331 -4.81 -18.28 3.93
N ARG A 332 -3.86 -17.47 3.46
CA ARG A 332 -2.70 -17.07 4.28
C ARG A 332 -3.15 -16.30 5.54
N HIS A 333 -4.19 -15.46 5.40
CA HIS A 333 -4.91 -14.83 6.50
C HIS A 333 -6.39 -15.22 6.39
N PRO A 334 -6.92 -16.00 7.33
CA PRO A 334 -8.26 -16.57 7.23
C PRO A 334 -9.39 -15.54 7.36
N ASP A 335 -9.11 -14.37 7.86
CA ASP A 335 -10.03 -13.26 8.09
C ASP A 335 -10.06 -12.21 6.97
N MET A 336 -9.62 -12.58 5.75
CA MET A 336 -9.71 -11.71 4.58
C MET A 336 -11.16 -11.52 4.12
N LYS A 337 -11.85 -10.49 4.64
CA LYS A 337 -13.27 -10.23 4.35
C LYS A 337 -13.52 -9.52 3.03
N THR A 338 -12.55 -8.83 2.45
CA THR A 338 -12.70 -8.07 1.22
C THR A 338 -11.64 -8.42 0.21
N LEU A 339 -11.94 -8.29 -1.08
CA LEU A 339 -10.96 -8.41 -2.14
C LEU A 339 -10.70 -7.02 -2.73
N ASP A 340 -9.66 -6.36 -2.25
CA ASP A 340 -9.32 -4.99 -2.64
C ASP A 340 -8.15 -4.92 -3.60
N TRP A 341 -7.38 -5.99 -3.74
CA TRP A 341 -6.25 -6.06 -4.63
C TRP A 341 -6.01 -7.48 -5.15
N VAL A 342 -5.79 -7.58 -6.44
CA VAL A 342 -5.41 -8.81 -7.15
C VAL A 342 -4.14 -8.53 -7.94
N GLY A 343 -3.09 -9.31 -7.75
CA GLY A 343 -1.80 -9.10 -8.39
C GLY A 343 -1.28 -10.28 -9.18
N PHE A 344 -0.58 -9.95 -10.26
CA PHE A 344 0.19 -10.83 -11.14
C PHE A 344 1.62 -10.29 -11.14
N ILE A 345 2.57 -11.06 -10.64
CA ILE A 345 3.89 -10.59 -10.25
C ILE A 345 4.94 -11.50 -10.87
N SER A 346 5.98 -10.92 -11.48
CA SER A 346 7.23 -11.61 -11.74
C SER A 346 8.21 -11.38 -10.60
N ASN A 347 8.98 -12.40 -10.22
CA ASN A 347 9.91 -12.33 -9.08
C ASN A 347 11.24 -13.06 -9.35
N ALA A 348 11.64 -13.17 -10.60
CA ALA A 348 12.82 -13.94 -10.95
C ALA A 348 14.13 -13.16 -10.80
N ASN A 349 14.11 -11.83 -10.95
CA ASN A 349 15.28 -10.94 -10.95
C ASN A 349 16.39 -11.38 -11.93
N GLU A 350 15.98 -12.07 -12.98
CA GLU A 350 16.84 -12.50 -14.10
C GLU A 350 16.05 -12.38 -15.42
N LYS A 351 16.75 -12.47 -16.56
CA LYS A 351 16.08 -12.38 -17.86
C LYS A 351 15.23 -13.63 -18.10
N THR A 352 13.94 -13.50 -17.89
CA THR A 352 12.95 -14.56 -18.12
C THR A 352 11.58 -13.95 -18.40
N GLU A 353 10.62 -14.77 -18.81
CA GLU A 353 9.32 -14.28 -19.21
C GLU A 353 8.19 -15.28 -18.94
N PHE A 354 7.00 -14.75 -18.79
CA PHE A 354 5.74 -15.49 -18.85
C PHE A 354 4.65 -14.66 -19.55
N TYR A 355 3.58 -15.32 -19.94
CA TYR A 355 2.47 -14.71 -20.68
C TYR A 355 1.18 -14.93 -19.93
N LEU A 356 0.35 -13.90 -19.86
CA LEU A 356 -0.96 -13.92 -19.23
C LEU A 356 -2.03 -13.66 -20.28
N ASP A 357 -3.11 -14.45 -20.26
CA ASP A 357 -4.22 -14.31 -21.21
C ASP A 357 -5.55 -14.68 -20.58
N ASP A 358 -6.65 -14.35 -21.25
CA ASP A 358 -8.04 -14.66 -20.89
C ASP A 358 -8.33 -14.47 -19.39
N LEU A 359 -8.06 -13.25 -18.94
CA LEU A 359 -8.26 -12.85 -17.54
C LEU A 359 -9.73 -12.51 -17.26
N ALA A 360 -10.30 -13.09 -16.21
CA ALA A 360 -11.56 -12.63 -15.64
C ALA A 360 -11.44 -12.42 -14.12
N ILE A 361 -12.06 -11.34 -13.62
CA ILE A 361 -12.22 -11.02 -12.20
C ILE A 361 -13.71 -10.76 -12.00
N LEU A 362 -14.40 -11.60 -11.26
CA LEU A 362 -15.87 -11.60 -11.13
C LEU A 362 -16.29 -11.77 -9.66
N THR A 363 -17.47 -11.22 -9.31
CA THR A 363 -18.14 -11.43 -8.03
C THR A 363 -19.57 -11.87 -8.24
#